data_7e0f421d05e051a3d713e3fc869ac8f8
#
_entry.id   7e0f421d05e051a3d713e3fc869ac8f8
#
_cell.length_a   1.000
_cell.length_b   1.000
_cell.length_c   1.000
_cell.angle_alpha   90.00
_cell.angle_beta   90.00
_cell.angle_gamma   90.00
#
_symmetry.space_group_name_H-M   'P 1'
#
loop_
_entity.id
_entity.type
_entity.pdbx_description
1 polymer ?
#
loop_
_entity_poly.entity_id
_entity_poly.type
_entity_poly.pdbx_seq_one_letter_code
_entity_poly.pdbx_strand_id
1 'polypeptide(L)'
;MPTILRFRGLRVVIYSDDHRPPHVHVIGADREAKIALGGEGQRPSLVVNEGLSRREVALALVEIDRNRALLMQRWREIHGDA
;
A
#
# COMPACT_ATOMS: atom_id res chain seq x y z
N MET A 1 11.57 -2.94 -9.29
CA MET A 1 10.53 -2.86 -8.27
C MET A 1 9.18 -2.71 -8.96
N PRO A 2 8.34 -3.70 -8.87
CA PRO A 2 7.10 -3.68 -9.64
C PRO A 2 6.04 -2.77 -9.04
N THR A 3 5.42 -1.99 -9.91
CA THR A 3 4.20 -1.28 -9.58
C THR A 3 3.05 -2.29 -9.65
N ILE A 4 2.28 -2.41 -8.58
CA ILE A 4 1.18 -3.36 -8.53
C ILE A 4 -0.12 -2.73 -9.01
N LEU A 5 -0.37 -1.49 -8.58
CA LEU A 5 -1.56 -0.74 -8.97
C LEU A 5 -1.17 0.69 -9.33
N ARG A 6 -2.00 1.30 -10.18
CA ARG A 6 -1.90 2.73 -10.48
C ARG A 6 -3.28 3.33 -10.38
N PHE A 7 -3.38 4.52 -9.80
CA PHE A 7 -4.61 5.27 -9.78
C PHE A 7 -4.29 6.75 -9.60
N ARG A 8 -4.95 7.60 -10.37
CA ARG A 8 -4.86 9.06 -10.25
C ARG A 8 -3.43 9.60 -10.14
N GLY A 9 -2.53 9.05 -10.94
CA GLY A 9 -1.14 9.50 -10.95
C GLY A 9 -0.30 8.97 -9.80
N LEU A 10 -0.84 8.11 -8.97
CA LEU A 10 -0.15 7.47 -7.86
C LEU A 10 0.13 6.00 -8.20
N ARG A 11 1.21 5.47 -7.62
CA ARG A 11 1.58 4.06 -7.78
C ARG A 11 1.57 3.37 -6.44
N VAL A 12 1.10 2.13 -6.41
CA VAL A 12 1.16 1.28 -5.22
C VAL A 12 2.24 0.23 -5.44
N VAL A 13 3.22 0.22 -4.56
CA VAL A 13 4.38 -0.67 -4.69
C VAL A 13 4.65 -1.39 -3.37
N ILE A 14 5.33 -2.54 -3.47
CA ILE A 14 5.87 -3.26 -2.32
C ILE A 14 7.36 -3.41 -2.57
N TYR A 15 8.18 -2.95 -1.61
CA TYR A 15 9.63 -3.10 -1.72
C TYR A 15 10.06 -4.46 -1.22
N SER A 16 11.06 -5.05 -1.88
CA SER A 16 11.54 -6.39 -1.51
C SER A 16 12.20 -6.43 -0.14
N ASP A 17 12.67 -5.30 0.35
CA ASP A 17 13.31 -5.20 1.68
C ASP A 17 12.37 -4.70 2.77
N ASP A 18 11.07 -4.59 2.48
CA ASP A 18 10.09 -4.23 3.50
C ASP A 18 10.01 -5.31 4.58
N HIS A 19 9.64 -4.89 5.78
CA HIS A 19 9.46 -5.79 6.92
C HIS A 19 8.00 -5.84 7.33
N ARG A 20 7.63 -6.92 8.00
CA ARG A 20 6.28 -7.06 8.55
C ARG A 20 5.96 -5.97 9.55
N PRO A 21 4.69 -5.65 9.74
CA PRO A 21 3.50 -6.28 9.14
C PRO A 21 3.31 -5.86 7.68
N PRO A 22 2.48 -6.60 6.93
CA PRO A 22 2.24 -6.31 5.52
C PRO A 22 1.77 -4.87 5.29
N HIS A 23 2.42 -4.20 4.36
CA HIS A 23 2.10 -2.82 4.03
C HIS A 23 2.49 -2.53 2.59
N VAL A 24 1.98 -1.42 2.08
CA VAL A 24 2.31 -0.96 0.74
C VAL A 24 2.75 0.50 0.80
N HIS A 25 3.44 0.94 -0.23
CA HIS A 25 3.83 2.33 -0.41
C HIS A 25 3.01 2.92 -1.55
N VAL A 26 2.47 4.11 -1.32
CA VAL A 26 1.74 4.88 -2.34
C VAL A 26 2.64 6.04 -2.72
N ILE A 27 3.06 6.08 -3.98
CA ILE A 27 4.11 6.98 -4.44
C ILE A 27 3.58 7.92 -5.52
N GLY A 28 3.79 9.21 -5.31
CA GLY A 28 3.59 10.25 -6.31
C GLY A 28 4.93 10.81 -6.75
N ALA A 29 4.90 11.92 -7.50
CA ALA A 29 6.11 12.52 -8.07
C ALA A 29 7.14 12.91 -7.00
N ASP A 30 6.67 13.53 -5.93
CA ASP A 30 7.54 14.02 -4.84
C ASP A 30 6.92 13.76 -3.48
N ARG A 31 6.07 12.72 -3.38
CA ARG A 31 5.35 12.42 -2.15
C ARG A 31 5.14 10.92 -2.03
N GLU A 32 4.99 10.47 -0.80
CA GLU A 32 4.88 9.05 -0.53
C GLU A 32 4.11 8.83 0.77
N ALA A 33 3.36 7.74 0.84
CA ALA A 33 2.71 7.31 2.07
C ALA A 33 2.90 5.81 2.25
N LYS A 34 2.89 5.37 3.50
CA LYS A 34 2.95 3.97 3.86
C LYS A 34 1.62 3.58 4.46
N ILE A 35 1.01 2.54 3.92
CA ILE A 35 -0.30 2.09 4.36
C ILE A 35 -0.23 0.62 4.74
N ALA A 36 -0.59 0.33 5.99
CA ALA A 36 -0.67 -1.05 6.47
C ALA A 36 -1.89 -1.73 5.85
N LEU A 37 -1.72 -2.98 5.42
CA LEU A 37 -2.84 -3.74 4.84
C LEU A 37 -3.82 -4.24 5.89
N GLY A 38 -3.36 -4.33 7.14
CA GLY A 38 -4.19 -4.85 8.21
C GLY A 38 -4.26 -6.36 8.21
N GLY A 39 -4.63 -6.93 9.33
CA GLY A 39 -4.87 -8.36 9.44
C GLY A 39 -6.27 -8.74 9.01
N GLU A 40 -6.62 -9.99 9.22
CA GLU A 40 -7.96 -10.47 8.91
C GLU A 40 -9.00 -9.69 9.69
N GLY A 41 -10.05 -9.23 8.99
CA GLY A 41 -11.10 -8.44 9.60
C GLY A 41 -10.75 -6.99 9.86
N GLN A 42 -9.53 -6.57 9.54
CA GLN A 42 -9.10 -5.19 9.71
C GLN A 42 -9.07 -4.47 8.37
N ARG A 43 -9.20 -3.16 8.42
CA ARG A 43 -9.10 -2.32 7.22
C ARG A 43 -7.70 -1.77 7.08
N PRO A 44 -7.30 -1.41 5.86
CA PRO A 44 -6.04 -0.70 5.67
C PRO A 44 -6.02 0.61 6.47
N SER A 45 -4.83 0.98 6.95
CA SER A 45 -4.68 2.20 7.73
C SER A 45 -3.38 2.91 7.37
N LEU A 46 -3.41 4.24 7.45
CA LEU A 46 -2.24 5.07 7.19
C LEU A 46 -1.23 4.92 8.31
N VAL A 47 0.02 4.63 7.96
CA VAL A 47 1.11 4.55 8.93
C VAL A 47 1.94 5.82 8.91
N VAL A 48 2.37 6.25 7.72
CA VAL A 48 3.18 7.46 7.54
C VAL A 48 2.70 8.16 6.28
N ASN A 49 2.60 9.47 6.34
CA ASN A 49 2.27 10.29 5.18
C ASN A 49 3.32 11.37 4.99
N GLU A 50 3.98 11.34 3.86
CA GLU A 50 4.97 12.34 3.50
C GLU A 50 4.54 13.04 2.21
N GLY A 51 3.59 13.94 2.33
CA GLY A 51 3.24 14.85 1.25
C GLY A 51 1.95 14.56 0.49
N LEU A 52 1.28 13.44 0.73
CA LEU A 52 -0.03 13.22 0.10
C LEU A 52 -1.08 14.11 0.75
N SER A 53 -1.99 14.63 -0.07
CA SER A 53 -3.12 15.40 0.43
C SER A 53 -4.09 14.48 1.16
N ARG A 54 -4.97 15.07 1.96
CA ARG A 54 -6.04 14.32 2.63
C ARG A 54 -6.88 13.53 1.63
N ARG A 55 -7.19 14.16 0.51
CA ARG A 55 -7.98 13.51 -0.54
C ARG A 55 -7.24 12.34 -1.14
N GLU A 56 -5.96 12.50 -1.40
CA GLU A 56 -5.14 11.42 -1.95
C GLU A 56 -5.05 10.24 -0.98
N VAL A 57 -4.89 10.52 0.30
CA VAL A 57 -4.87 9.47 1.32
C VAL A 57 -6.21 8.73 1.37
N ALA A 58 -7.32 9.47 1.35
CA ALA A 58 -8.64 8.86 1.37
C ALA A 58 -8.87 7.97 0.16
N LEU A 59 -8.50 8.44 -1.03
CA LEU A 59 -8.62 7.67 -2.25
C LEU A 59 -7.74 6.43 -2.22
N ALA A 60 -6.52 6.59 -1.71
CA ALA A 60 -5.59 5.47 -1.60
C ALA A 60 -6.14 4.39 -0.68
N LEU A 61 -6.69 4.77 0.47
CA LEU A 61 -7.26 3.80 1.39
C LEU A 61 -8.41 3.02 0.76
N VAL A 62 -9.27 3.69 -0.01
CA VAL A 62 -10.37 3.02 -0.73
C VAL A 62 -9.83 2.04 -1.76
N GLU A 63 -8.86 2.47 -2.58
CA GLU A 63 -8.29 1.61 -3.61
C GLU A 63 -7.56 0.41 -3.03
N ILE A 64 -6.82 0.63 -1.97
CA ILE A 64 -6.10 -0.45 -1.31
C ILE A 64 -7.06 -1.45 -0.68
N ASP A 65 -8.13 -0.95 -0.05
CA ASP A 65 -9.15 -1.82 0.53
C ASP A 65 -9.81 -2.70 -0.55
N ARG A 66 -10.13 -2.11 -1.69
CA ARG A 66 -10.72 -2.84 -2.82
C ARG A 66 -9.82 -3.95 -3.34
N ASN A 67 -8.52 -3.73 -3.31
CA ASN A 67 -7.53 -4.63 -3.89
C ASN A 67 -6.73 -5.36 -2.81
N ARG A 68 -7.24 -5.40 -1.59
CA ARG A 68 -6.50 -5.94 -0.45
C ARG A 68 -6.07 -7.39 -0.65
N ALA A 69 -6.96 -8.21 -1.19
CA ALA A 69 -6.64 -9.62 -1.43
C ALA A 69 -5.47 -9.76 -2.41
N LEU A 70 -5.49 -8.99 -3.49
CA LEU A 70 -4.39 -8.97 -4.47
C LEU A 70 -3.09 -8.50 -3.81
N LEU A 71 -3.16 -7.41 -3.03
CA LEU A 71 -1.98 -6.86 -2.39
C LEU A 71 -1.39 -7.80 -1.35
N MET A 72 -2.23 -8.49 -0.59
CA MET A 72 -1.77 -9.51 0.35
C MET A 72 -1.11 -10.67 -0.38
N GLN A 73 -1.66 -11.09 -1.51
CA GLN A 73 -1.07 -12.14 -2.32
C GLN A 73 0.31 -11.72 -2.80
N ARG A 74 0.45 -10.49 -3.31
CA ARG A 74 1.73 -9.96 -3.77
C ARG A 74 2.74 -9.87 -2.64
N TRP A 75 2.28 -9.42 -1.47
CA TRP A 75 3.14 -9.38 -0.29
C TRP A 75 3.71 -10.77 0.02
N ARG A 76 2.85 -11.80 0.02
CA ARG A 76 3.29 -13.17 0.30
C ARG A 76 4.26 -13.67 -0.76
N GLU A 77 4.03 -13.35 -2.02
CA GLU A 77 4.93 -13.75 -3.10
C GLU A 77 6.32 -13.18 -2.92
N ILE A 78 6.41 -11.95 -2.40
CA ILE A 78 7.70 -11.26 -2.22
C ILE A 78 8.36 -11.65 -0.90
N HIS A 79 7.60 -11.78 0.17
CA HIS A 79 8.13 -11.94 1.53
C HIS A 79 7.84 -13.30 2.17
N GLY A 80 7.05 -14.14 1.53
CA GLY A 80 6.66 -15.42 2.09
C GLY A 80 5.46 -15.30 3.02
N ASP A 81 4.99 -16.44 3.51
CA ASP A 81 3.79 -16.52 4.35
C ASP A 81 4.08 -16.32 5.83
N ALA A 82 5.29 -16.50 6.23
CA ALA A 82 5.66 -16.46 7.64
C ALA A 82 5.83 -15.06 8.19
#